data_f910d33ba63d547db6c287e44c5ebf44
#
_entry.id   f910d33ba63d547db6c287e44c5ebf44
#
_cell.length_a   1.000
_cell.length_b   1.000
_cell.length_c   1.000
_cell.angle_alpha   90.00
_cell.angle_beta   90.00
_cell.angle_gamma   90.00
#
_symmetry.space_group_name_H-M   'P 1'
#
loop_
_entity.id
_entity.type
_entity.pdbx_description
1 polymer ?
#
loop_
_entity_poly.entity_id
_entity_poly.type
_entity_poly.pdbx_seq_one_letter_code
_entity_poly.pdbx_strand_id
1 'polypeptide(L)'
;MHIGNASADLLRSLAVANAPSLDTQFAPLVGDARPLREWLTTFHFASVVIDPYTNESSWILKTASRIMHQFADSAARVNFIVTATPVEAKKFLGPLATEFLTFTDPERVVVKQLGLAELPAFVFLRGDGTVPAAAEGWNPAAWREVANTIAETVAWSKPLIPQAGDPGAFKGTPALA
;
A
#
# COMPACT_ATOMS: atom_id res chain seq x y z
N MET A 1 14.14 -21.63 -22.23
CA MET A 1 14.44 -20.23 -21.88
C MET A 1 13.13 -19.53 -21.63
N HIS A 2 12.76 -19.36 -20.35
CA HIS A 2 11.45 -18.81 -19.96
C HIS A 2 11.54 -17.30 -19.63
N ILE A 3 11.78 -16.47 -20.63
CA ILE A 3 11.80 -15.01 -20.45
C ILE A 3 10.37 -14.43 -20.40
N GLY A 4 9.37 -15.20 -20.81
CA GLY A 4 7.99 -14.73 -20.90
C GLY A 4 7.20 -14.67 -19.58
N ASN A 5 7.62 -15.39 -18.55
CA ASN A 5 6.86 -15.52 -17.32
C ASN A 5 7.02 -14.33 -16.36
N ALA A 6 8.22 -13.77 -16.25
CA ALA A 6 8.48 -12.66 -15.33
C ALA A 6 7.72 -11.38 -15.72
N SER A 7 7.65 -11.09 -17.02
CA SER A 7 6.92 -9.91 -17.53
C SER A 7 5.41 -10.09 -17.38
N ALA A 8 4.89 -11.29 -17.61
CA ALA A 8 3.47 -11.60 -17.45
C ALA A 8 3.06 -11.53 -15.98
N ASP A 9 3.90 -12.02 -15.06
CA ASP A 9 3.66 -11.96 -13.62
C ASP A 9 3.74 -10.53 -13.11
N LEU A 10 4.67 -9.72 -13.65
CA LEU A 10 4.74 -8.30 -13.33
C LEU A 10 3.49 -7.57 -13.78
N LEU A 11 3.02 -7.81 -15.00
CA LEU A 11 1.79 -7.20 -15.52
C LEU A 11 0.56 -7.60 -14.70
N ARG A 12 0.46 -8.86 -14.27
CA ARG A 12 -0.61 -9.32 -13.38
C ARG A 12 -0.54 -8.65 -12.03
N SER A 13 0.66 -8.45 -11.49
CA SER A 13 0.86 -7.81 -10.19
C SER A 13 0.56 -6.31 -10.23
N LEU A 14 0.74 -5.65 -11.38
CA LEU A 14 0.53 -4.20 -11.54
C LEU A 14 -0.89 -3.80 -11.98
N ALA A 15 -1.66 -4.72 -12.53
CA ALA A 15 -2.78 -4.35 -13.43
C ALA A 15 -4.15 -4.22 -12.78
N VAL A 16 -4.32 -4.35 -11.43
CA VAL A 16 -5.63 -4.71 -10.90
C VAL A 16 -6.32 -3.64 -10.06
N ALA A 17 -5.62 -2.62 -9.59
CA ALA A 17 -6.23 -1.64 -8.72
C ALA A 17 -7.12 -0.65 -9.47
N ASN A 18 -8.27 -0.36 -8.88
CA ASN A 18 -9.26 0.59 -9.38
C ASN A 18 -9.24 1.86 -8.53
N ALA A 19 -9.67 2.98 -9.13
CA ALA A 19 -9.87 4.22 -8.39
C ALA A 19 -11.08 4.08 -7.45
N PRO A 20 -10.92 4.26 -6.12
CA PRO A 20 -12.06 4.27 -5.22
C PRO A 20 -12.88 5.54 -5.40
N SER A 21 -14.14 5.50 -4.95
CA SER A 21 -14.98 6.70 -4.89
C SER A 21 -14.31 7.75 -3.99
N LEU A 22 -14.33 9.01 -4.41
CA LEU A 22 -13.83 10.13 -3.61
C LEU A 22 -14.67 10.39 -2.35
N ASP A 23 -15.88 9.83 -2.29
CA ASP A 23 -16.75 9.89 -1.11
C ASP A 23 -16.46 8.77 -0.09
N THR A 24 -15.60 7.82 -0.42
CA THR A 24 -15.25 6.73 0.47
C THR A 24 -14.64 7.26 1.76
N GLN A 25 -15.18 6.83 2.90
CA GLN A 25 -14.68 7.24 4.20
C GLN A 25 -13.38 6.51 4.53
N PHE A 26 -12.34 7.27 4.89
CA PHE A 26 -11.09 6.76 5.41
C PHE A 26 -11.00 7.12 6.89
N ALA A 27 -10.95 6.10 7.74
CA ALA A 27 -10.97 6.24 9.19
C ALA A 27 -9.55 6.09 9.76
N PRO A 28 -8.91 7.18 10.22
CA PRO A 28 -7.59 7.10 10.84
C PRO A 28 -7.67 6.52 12.25
N LEU A 29 -6.54 6.03 12.77
CA LEU A 29 -6.46 5.60 14.18
C LEU A 29 -6.70 6.76 15.16
N VAL A 30 -6.33 7.96 14.76
CA VAL A 30 -6.48 9.17 15.56
C VAL A 30 -7.24 10.20 14.74
N GLY A 31 -8.36 10.66 15.26
CA GLY A 31 -9.22 11.64 14.59
C GLY A 31 -10.43 11.00 13.92
N ASP A 32 -11.22 11.82 13.25
CA ASP A 32 -12.47 11.42 12.63
C ASP A 32 -12.27 10.87 11.22
N ALA A 33 -13.16 9.97 10.81
CA ALA A 33 -13.24 9.54 9.43
C ALA A 33 -13.59 10.71 8.52
N ARG A 34 -12.94 10.78 7.37
CA ARG A 34 -13.18 11.81 6.36
C ARG A 34 -13.24 11.17 4.97
N PRO A 35 -13.98 11.77 4.03
CA PRO A 35 -13.99 11.26 2.66
C PRO A 35 -12.60 11.37 2.02
N LEU A 36 -12.29 10.45 1.14
CA LEU A 36 -10.99 10.39 0.47
C LEU A 36 -10.62 11.74 -0.19
N ARG A 37 -11.60 12.46 -0.77
CA ARG A 37 -11.36 13.77 -1.39
C ARG A 37 -10.67 14.77 -0.47
N GLU A 38 -11.02 14.76 0.81
CA GLU A 38 -10.42 15.66 1.80
C GLU A 38 -8.97 15.29 2.09
N TRP A 39 -8.69 13.99 2.18
CA TRP A 39 -7.33 13.49 2.39
C TRP A 39 -6.41 13.82 1.21
N LEU A 40 -6.93 13.74 -0.01
CA LEU A 40 -6.16 13.96 -1.23
C LEU A 40 -6.03 15.45 -1.61
N THR A 41 -6.59 16.38 -0.85
CA THR A 41 -6.52 17.82 -1.13
C THR A 41 -5.07 18.34 -1.15
N THR A 42 -4.23 17.85 -0.24
CA THR A 42 -2.86 18.35 -0.06
C THR A 42 -1.80 17.38 -0.54
N PHE A 43 -2.02 16.07 -0.38
CA PHE A 43 -1.02 15.04 -0.63
C PHE A 43 -1.56 13.94 -1.52
N HIS A 44 -0.67 13.36 -2.33
CA HIS A 44 -0.90 12.01 -2.88
C HIS A 44 -0.77 10.98 -1.74
N PHE A 45 -1.31 9.78 -1.93
CA PHE A 45 -1.15 8.68 -0.98
C PHE A 45 -0.26 7.58 -1.53
N ALA A 46 0.77 7.22 -0.76
CA ALA A 46 1.54 5.99 -0.93
C ALA A 46 1.09 5.02 0.18
N SER A 47 0.25 4.07 -0.16
CA SER A 47 -0.45 3.22 0.81
C SER A 47 0.04 1.78 0.76
N VAL A 48 0.36 1.22 1.92
CA VAL A 48 0.59 -0.21 2.09
C VAL A 48 -0.63 -0.81 2.76
N VAL A 49 -1.29 -1.73 2.06
CA VAL A 49 -2.53 -2.38 2.51
C VAL A 49 -2.18 -3.74 3.08
N ILE A 50 -2.56 -4.00 4.31
CA ILE A 50 -2.18 -5.20 5.06
C ILE A 50 -3.36 -5.84 5.79
N ASP A 51 -3.28 -7.17 5.91
CA ASP A 51 -4.21 -7.97 6.69
C ASP A 51 -3.47 -8.55 7.91
N PRO A 52 -3.73 -8.06 9.13
CA PRO A 52 -2.97 -8.47 10.31
C PRO A 52 -3.21 -9.93 10.72
N TYR A 53 -4.18 -10.59 10.13
CA TYR A 53 -4.49 -12.00 10.41
C TYR A 53 -3.69 -12.97 9.54
N THR A 54 -2.78 -12.45 8.71
CA THR A 54 -1.95 -13.25 7.80
C THR A 54 -0.47 -13.07 8.08
N ASN A 55 0.31 -14.13 7.91
CA ASN A 55 1.78 -14.09 8.06
C ASN A 55 2.43 -13.22 6.99
N GLU A 56 1.90 -13.26 5.77
CA GLU A 56 2.42 -12.52 4.62
C GLU A 56 2.46 -11.02 4.89
N SER A 57 1.43 -10.47 5.55
CA SER A 57 1.42 -9.06 5.94
C SER A 57 2.44 -8.74 7.05
N SER A 58 2.74 -9.69 7.95
CA SER A 58 3.79 -9.49 8.94
C SER A 58 5.19 -9.53 8.32
N TRP A 59 5.41 -10.38 7.33
CA TRP A 59 6.70 -10.51 6.66
C TRP A 59 7.13 -9.25 5.91
N ILE A 60 6.18 -8.45 5.43
CA ILE A 60 6.48 -7.25 4.64
C ILE A 60 6.71 -6.00 5.51
N LEU A 61 6.36 -6.00 6.79
CA LEU A 61 6.34 -4.78 7.60
C LEU A 61 7.67 -4.03 7.63
N LYS A 62 8.78 -4.73 7.84
CA LYS A 62 10.10 -4.10 7.90
C LYS A 62 10.48 -3.47 6.56
N THR A 63 10.26 -4.18 5.48
CA THR A 63 10.54 -3.71 4.12
C THR A 63 9.61 -2.55 3.74
N ALA A 64 8.32 -2.66 4.01
CA ALA A 64 7.35 -1.60 3.77
C ALA A 64 7.71 -0.33 4.55
N SER A 65 8.05 -0.47 5.83
CA SER A 65 8.47 0.64 6.69
C SER A 65 9.67 1.37 6.10
N ARG A 66 10.68 0.64 5.65
CA ARG A 66 11.86 1.21 4.99
C ARG A 66 11.50 2.02 3.75
N ILE A 67 10.65 1.46 2.89
CA ILE A 67 10.20 2.13 1.65
C ILE A 67 9.40 3.38 1.99
N MET A 68 8.49 3.29 2.94
CA MET A 68 7.66 4.41 3.38
C MET A 68 8.50 5.54 3.98
N HIS A 69 9.52 5.23 4.78
CA HIS A 69 10.44 6.24 5.31
C HIS A 69 11.16 7.02 4.22
N GLN A 70 11.48 6.38 3.08
CA GLN A 70 12.11 7.06 1.95
C GLN A 70 11.23 8.19 1.41
N PHE A 71 9.91 8.05 1.47
CA PHE A 71 8.96 9.04 0.96
C PHE A 71 8.37 9.96 2.05
N ALA A 72 8.73 9.79 3.31
CA ALA A 72 8.06 10.44 4.44
C ALA A 72 8.00 11.97 4.36
N ASP A 73 9.03 12.60 3.81
CA ASP A 73 9.12 14.06 3.67
C ASP A 73 8.73 14.56 2.27
N SER A 74 8.24 13.69 1.40
CA SER A 74 7.81 14.04 0.05
C SER A 74 6.35 14.52 0.02
N ALA A 75 5.86 14.89 -1.15
CA ALA A 75 4.45 15.22 -1.38
C ALA A 75 3.54 13.98 -1.45
N ALA A 76 4.09 12.79 -1.31
CA ALA A 76 3.32 11.56 -1.15
C ALA A 76 3.23 11.20 0.34
N ARG A 77 2.02 11.24 0.89
CA ARG A 77 1.80 10.88 2.29
C ARG A 77 1.75 9.38 2.44
N VAL A 78 2.77 8.83 3.08
CA VAL A 78 2.87 7.40 3.33
C VAL A 78 1.88 6.99 4.44
N ASN A 79 1.22 5.84 4.25
CA ASN A 79 0.23 5.38 5.22
C ASN A 79 0.04 3.87 5.12
N PHE A 80 -0.46 3.28 6.22
CA PHE A 80 -0.99 1.93 6.22
C PHE A 80 -2.50 1.94 6.11
N ILE A 81 -3.06 0.95 5.42
CA ILE A 81 -4.48 0.62 5.45
C ILE A 81 -4.58 -0.80 6.00
N VAL A 82 -5.17 -0.95 7.17
CA VAL A 82 -5.21 -2.22 7.90
C VAL A 82 -6.63 -2.77 7.95
N THR A 83 -6.82 -4.00 7.48
CA THR A 83 -8.13 -4.66 7.42
C THR A 83 -8.55 -5.24 8.78
N ALA A 84 -8.57 -4.37 9.79
CA ALA A 84 -8.88 -4.74 11.18
C ALA A 84 -9.46 -3.55 11.92
N THR A 85 -9.96 -3.80 13.14
CA THR A 85 -10.40 -2.75 14.05
C THR A 85 -9.21 -1.89 14.52
N PRO A 86 -9.44 -0.67 15.05
CA PRO A 86 -8.35 0.16 15.57
C PRO A 86 -7.49 -0.54 16.64
N VAL A 87 -8.09 -1.29 17.54
CA VAL A 87 -7.37 -2.03 18.60
C VAL A 87 -6.44 -3.08 17.98
N GLU A 88 -6.94 -3.86 17.06
CA GLU A 88 -6.18 -4.91 16.38
C GLU A 88 -5.06 -4.33 15.51
N ALA A 89 -5.33 -3.24 14.80
CA ALA A 89 -4.35 -2.55 13.98
C ALA A 89 -3.19 -2.02 14.81
N LYS A 90 -3.46 -1.38 15.94
CA LYS A 90 -2.43 -0.88 16.87
C LYS A 90 -1.58 -2.02 17.42
N LYS A 91 -2.22 -3.11 17.80
CA LYS A 91 -1.52 -4.29 18.33
C LYS A 91 -0.59 -4.91 17.29
N PHE A 92 -1.03 -5.02 16.06
CA PHE A 92 -0.25 -5.58 14.96
C PHE A 92 0.94 -4.70 14.58
N LEU A 93 0.71 -3.40 14.41
CA LEU A 93 1.74 -2.46 13.97
C LEU A 93 2.73 -2.07 15.07
N GLY A 94 2.31 -2.12 16.34
CA GLY A 94 3.14 -1.66 17.44
C GLY A 94 3.59 -0.19 17.24
N PRO A 95 4.90 0.11 17.35
CA PRO A 95 5.41 1.47 17.18
C PRO A 95 5.11 2.08 15.80
N LEU A 96 4.95 1.28 14.76
CA LEU A 96 4.64 1.77 13.42
C LEU A 96 3.31 2.50 13.35
N ALA A 97 2.37 2.17 14.24
CA ALA A 97 1.06 2.83 14.31
C ALA A 97 1.16 4.33 14.70
N THR A 98 2.21 4.73 15.36
CA THR A 98 2.48 6.14 15.70
C THR A 98 3.45 6.81 14.73
N GLU A 99 4.33 6.04 14.08
CA GLU A 99 5.28 6.56 13.10
C GLU A 99 4.59 6.94 11.78
N PHE A 100 3.57 6.19 11.38
CA PHE A 100 2.87 6.38 10.12
C PHE A 100 1.39 6.62 10.31
N LEU A 101 0.82 7.49 9.50
CA LEU A 101 -0.62 7.60 9.35
C LEU A 101 -1.19 6.20 9.05
N THR A 102 -2.19 5.79 9.81
CA THR A 102 -2.79 4.47 9.67
C THR A 102 -4.30 4.59 9.61
N PHE A 103 -4.87 4.00 8.58
CA PHE A 103 -6.31 3.84 8.41
C PHE A 103 -6.75 2.43 8.75
N THR A 104 -7.95 2.28 9.25
CA THR A 104 -8.56 0.99 9.52
C THR A 104 -9.70 0.71 8.56
N ASP A 105 -9.78 -0.51 8.07
CA ASP A 105 -10.77 -0.96 7.10
C ASP A 105 -11.29 -2.36 7.47
N PRO A 106 -11.94 -2.51 8.66
CA PRO A 106 -12.36 -3.82 9.15
C PRO A 106 -13.40 -4.50 8.24
N GLU A 107 -14.25 -3.72 7.59
CA GLU A 107 -15.26 -4.22 6.64
C GLU A 107 -14.73 -4.35 5.21
N ARG A 108 -13.46 -4.07 4.98
CA ARG A 108 -12.78 -4.17 3.69
C ARG A 108 -13.43 -3.33 2.57
N VAL A 109 -14.05 -2.21 2.93
CA VAL A 109 -14.70 -1.30 1.98
C VAL A 109 -13.68 -0.67 1.03
N VAL A 110 -12.58 -0.16 1.58
CA VAL A 110 -11.49 0.44 0.78
C VAL A 110 -10.84 -0.61 -0.11
N VAL A 111 -10.55 -1.79 0.45
CA VAL A 111 -9.95 -2.92 -0.29
C VAL A 111 -10.82 -3.33 -1.47
N LYS A 112 -12.13 -3.44 -1.27
CA LYS A 112 -13.09 -3.77 -2.34
C LYS A 112 -13.10 -2.70 -3.42
N GLN A 113 -13.12 -1.43 -3.06
CA GLN A 113 -13.15 -0.34 -4.03
C GLN A 113 -11.84 -0.24 -4.81
N LEU A 114 -10.71 -0.52 -4.18
CA LEU A 114 -9.42 -0.61 -4.88
C LEU A 114 -9.34 -1.82 -5.82
N GLY A 115 -10.25 -2.77 -5.70
CA GLY A 115 -10.25 -3.96 -6.55
C GLY A 115 -9.07 -4.89 -6.30
N LEU A 116 -8.50 -4.87 -5.10
CA LEU A 116 -7.35 -5.70 -4.76
C LEU A 116 -7.77 -7.17 -4.61
N ALA A 117 -7.00 -8.06 -5.21
CA ALA A 117 -7.19 -9.51 -5.12
C ALA A 117 -6.37 -10.13 -3.99
N GLU A 118 -5.20 -9.57 -3.69
CA GLU A 118 -4.27 -10.11 -2.70
C GLU A 118 -3.70 -9.01 -1.80
N LEU A 119 -3.39 -9.39 -0.55
CA LEU A 119 -2.67 -8.56 0.41
C LEU A 119 -1.41 -9.30 0.91
N PRO A 120 -0.31 -8.61 1.24
CA PRO A 120 -0.16 -7.15 1.25
C PRO A 120 -0.18 -6.57 -0.16
N ALA A 121 -0.46 -5.26 -0.25
CA ALA A 121 -0.43 -4.53 -1.51
C ALA A 121 0.22 -3.16 -1.31
N PHE A 122 0.82 -2.64 -2.37
CA PHE A 122 1.39 -1.29 -2.40
C PHE A 122 0.67 -0.49 -3.48
N VAL A 123 -0.01 0.58 -3.08
CA VAL A 123 -0.93 1.33 -3.94
C VAL A 123 -0.55 2.80 -3.96
N PHE A 124 -0.45 3.38 -5.16
CA PHE A 124 -0.31 4.81 -5.35
C PHE A 124 -1.67 5.42 -5.68
N LEU A 125 -2.19 6.26 -4.77
CA LEU A 125 -3.39 7.08 -4.97
C LEU A 125 -2.95 8.52 -5.28
N ARG A 126 -3.16 8.98 -6.51
CA ARG A 126 -2.86 10.37 -6.87
C ARG A 126 -3.88 11.32 -6.27
N GLY A 127 -3.47 12.59 -6.13
CA GLY A 127 -4.34 13.65 -5.63
C GLY A 127 -5.61 13.89 -6.46
N ASP A 128 -5.63 13.44 -7.72
CA ASP A 128 -6.81 13.49 -8.59
C ASP A 128 -7.76 12.28 -8.39
N GLY A 129 -7.43 11.38 -7.46
CA GLY A 129 -8.23 10.19 -7.16
C GLY A 129 -7.93 8.97 -8.02
N THR A 130 -7.03 9.07 -9.00
CA THR A 130 -6.63 7.93 -9.83
C THR A 130 -5.60 7.05 -9.13
N VAL A 131 -5.48 5.79 -9.59
CA VAL A 131 -4.50 4.82 -9.12
C VAL A 131 -3.55 4.46 -10.26
N PRO A 132 -2.46 5.25 -10.46
CA PRO A 132 -1.54 5.03 -11.58
C PRO A 132 -0.73 3.74 -11.47
N ALA A 133 -0.51 3.24 -10.24
CA ALA A 133 0.27 2.04 -10.01
C ALA A 133 -0.16 1.33 -8.74
N ALA A 134 -0.15 0.00 -8.78
CA ALA A 134 -0.38 -0.86 -7.62
C ALA A 134 0.33 -2.19 -7.82
N ALA A 135 0.73 -2.81 -6.70
CA ALA A 135 1.36 -4.12 -6.68
C ALA A 135 0.75 -4.97 -5.57
N GLU A 136 0.54 -6.25 -5.83
CA GLU A 136 -0.06 -7.20 -4.89
C GLU A 136 0.95 -8.29 -4.53
N GLY A 137 0.86 -8.80 -3.29
CA GLY A 137 1.86 -9.69 -2.74
C GLY A 137 3.22 -9.00 -2.59
N TRP A 138 4.29 -9.77 -2.41
CA TRP A 138 5.64 -9.23 -2.45
C TRP A 138 6.33 -9.67 -3.74
N ASN A 139 6.14 -8.86 -4.77
CA ASN A 139 6.89 -8.94 -6.02
C ASN A 139 7.79 -7.70 -6.07
N PRO A 140 9.11 -7.84 -5.81
CA PRO A 140 10.02 -6.69 -5.73
C PRO A 140 10.01 -5.83 -6.99
N ALA A 141 9.94 -6.43 -8.18
CA ALA A 141 9.88 -5.68 -9.43
C ALA A 141 8.62 -4.83 -9.53
N ALA A 142 7.45 -5.36 -9.12
CA ALA A 142 6.19 -4.63 -9.12
C ALA A 142 6.17 -3.50 -8.08
N TRP A 143 6.69 -3.75 -6.88
CA TRP A 143 6.81 -2.72 -5.85
C TRP A 143 7.76 -1.60 -6.29
N ARG A 144 8.86 -1.96 -6.97
CA ARG A 144 9.79 -0.98 -7.53
C ARG A 144 9.11 -0.08 -8.56
N GLU A 145 8.27 -0.63 -9.43
CA GLU A 145 7.52 0.16 -10.42
C GLU A 145 6.55 1.14 -9.75
N VAL A 146 5.85 0.72 -8.69
CA VAL A 146 5.00 1.61 -7.90
C VAL A 146 5.84 2.74 -7.28
N ALA A 147 6.94 2.40 -6.63
CA ALA A 147 7.84 3.38 -6.01
C ALA A 147 8.42 4.34 -7.03
N ASN A 148 8.82 3.86 -8.21
CA ASN A 148 9.34 4.70 -9.29
C ASN A 148 8.26 5.68 -9.79
N THR A 149 7.02 5.23 -9.94
CA THR A 149 5.89 6.08 -10.35
C THR A 149 5.62 7.19 -9.33
N ILE A 150 5.67 6.86 -8.04
CA ILE A 150 5.55 7.85 -6.97
C ILE A 150 6.69 8.87 -7.06
N ALA A 151 7.93 8.39 -7.11
CA ALA A 151 9.13 9.23 -7.12
C ALA A 151 9.13 10.20 -8.30
N GLU A 152 8.73 9.74 -9.48
CA GLU A 152 8.62 10.57 -10.67
C GLU A 152 7.52 11.62 -10.53
N THR A 153 6.39 11.27 -9.95
CA THR A 153 5.25 12.17 -9.75
C THR A 153 5.60 13.31 -8.78
N VAL A 154 6.31 13.00 -7.69
CA VAL A 154 6.62 13.98 -6.63
C VAL A 154 8.05 14.50 -6.70
N ALA A 155 8.80 14.18 -7.74
CA ALA A 155 10.20 14.60 -7.95
C ALA A 155 11.08 14.23 -6.74
N TRP A 156 11.07 12.98 -6.34
CA TRP A 156 11.76 12.45 -5.17
C TRP A 156 12.76 11.36 -5.54
N SER A 157 13.64 11.02 -4.61
CA SER A 157 14.60 9.93 -4.79
C SER A 157 13.91 8.57 -4.76
N LYS A 158 14.37 7.65 -5.60
CA LYS A 158 13.82 6.29 -5.70
C LYS A 158 14.43 5.39 -4.63
N PRO A 159 13.61 4.68 -3.84
CA PRO A 159 14.14 3.68 -2.90
C PRO A 159 14.73 2.49 -3.65
N LEU A 160 15.73 1.86 -3.03
CA LEU A 160 16.29 0.62 -3.55
C LEU A 160 15.35 -0.55 -3.24
N ILE A 161 14.82 -1.19 -4.28
CA ILE A 161 13.90 -2.33 -4.18
C ILE A 161 14.29 -3.41 -5.19
N PRO A 162 14.62 -4.63 -4.78
CA PRO A 162 14.83 -5.05 -3.39
C PRO A 162 16.20 -4.63 -2.86
N GLN A 163 16.39 -4.76 -1.55
CA GLN A 163 17.72 -4.63 -0.94
C GLN A 163 17.99 -5.79 0.01
N ALA A 164 19.25 -5.92 0.45
CA ALA A 164 19.64 -6.95 1.41
C ALA A 164 18.79 -6.86 2.68
N GLY A 165 18.29 -7.99 3.16
CA GLY A 165 17.42 -8.09 4.31
C GLY A 165 15.93 -8.12 3.97
N ASP A 166 15.55 -7.81 2.75
CA ASP A 166 14.16 -7.99 2.29
C ASP A 166 13.83 -9.49 2.18
N PRO A 167 12.57 -9.90 2.39
CA PRO A 167 12.19 -11.30 2.17
C PRO A 167 12.28 -11.67 0.70
N GLY A 168 12.39 -12.97 0.42
CA GLY A 168 12.18 -13.49 -0.93
C GLY A 168 10.76 -13.20 -1.40
N ALA A 169 10.57 -13.11 -2.72
CA ALA A 169 9.25 -12.86 -3.30
C ALA A 169 8.22 -13.89 -2.82
N PHE A 170 7.02 -13.44 -2.53
CA PHE A 170 5.92 -14.31 -2.13
C PHE A 170 4.57 -13.79 -2.66
N LYS A 171 3.67 -14.76 -2.87
CA LYS A 171 2.29 -14.47 -3.24
C LYS A 171 1.54 -13.94 -2.01
N GLY A 172 0.63 -12.98 -2.22
CA GLY A 172 -0.24 -12.49 -1.17
C GLY A 172 -1.36 -13.48 -0.82
N THR A 173 -2.15 -13.11 0.18
CA THR A 173 -3.35 -13.83 0.60
C THR A 173 -4.60 -13.17 0.04
N PRO A 174 -5.74 -13.89 -0.07
CA PRO A 174 -6.97 -13.30 -0.61
C PRO A 174 -7.39 -12.03 0.14
N ALA A 175 -7.57 -10.94 -0.59
CA ALA A 175 -7.87 -9.62 0.00
C ALA A 175 -9.23 -9.55 0.67
N LEU A 176 -10.19 -10.38 0.25
CA LEU A 176 -11.56 -10.41 0.75
C LEU A 176 -11.88 -11.64 1.60
N ALA A 177 -10.87 -12.34 2.04
CA ALA A 177 -11.04 -13.54 2.87
C ALA A 177 -11.44 -13.21 4.30
#